data_2c6b138f29c91dde2ae4150716af20a0
#
_entry.id   2c6b138f29c91dde2ae4150716af20a0
#
_cell.length_a   1.000
_cell.length_b   1.000
_cell.length_c   1.000
_cell.angle_alpha   90.00
_cell.angle_beta   90.00
_cell.angle_gamma   90.00
#
_symmetry.space_group_name_H-M   'P 1'
#
loop_
_entity.id
_entity.type
_entity.pdbx_description
1 polymer ?
#
loop_
_entity_poly.entity_id
_entity_poly.type
_entity_poly.pdbx_seq_one_letter_code
_entity_poly.pdbx_strand_id
1 'polypeptide(L)'
;MERMKEAYGMLYAIETSLRRYINDKMTSYYGVDWQYKAPKNMYFRRRPFEQSNFYHLENYLRIYPCFKYHDDLIFELRKLYLIRNKIAHCHELTEEEYQILSDAYELIMDVVCSKVR
;
A
#
# COMPACT_ATOMS: atom_id res chain seq x y z
N MET A 1 21.91 -11.34 3.68
CA MET A 1 21.72 -11.03 2.27
C MET A 1 20.41 -11.57 1.72
N GLU A 2 20.22 -12.88 1.89
CA GLU A 2 18.99 -13.53 1.44
C GLU A 2 17.75 -12.93 2.09
N ARG A 3 17.84 -12.67 3.39
CA ARG A 3 16.73 -12.09 4.13
C ARG A 3 16.36 -10.71 3.64
N MET A 4 17.33 -9.90 3.26
CA MET A 4 17.04 -8.57 2.74
C MET A 4 16.38 -8.64 1.36
N LYS A 5 16.77 -9.64 0.55
CA LYS A 5 16.09 -9.85 -0.72
C LYS A 5 14.62 -10.22 -0.53
N GLU A 6 14.36 -11.09 0.44
CA GLU A 6 12.99 -11.47 0.77
C GLU A 6 12.20 -10.27 1.28
N ALA A 7 12.83 -9.47 2.15
CA ALA A 7 12.17 -8.29 2.70
C ALA A 7 11.81 -7.30 1.61
N TYR A 8 12.74 -7.04 0.71
CA TYR A 8 12.48 -6.14 -0.41
C TYR A 8 11.38 -6.69 -1.29
N GLY A 9 11.40 -8.01 -1.55
CA GLY A 9 10.37 -8.63 -2.36
C GLY A 9 8.99 -8.52 -1.76
N MET A 10 8.88 -8.71 -0.45
CA MET A 10 7.61 -8.55 0.23
C MET A 10 7.09 -7.12 0.15
N LEU A 11 7.98 -6.16 0.39
CA LEU A 11 7.60 -4.76 0.32
C LEU A 11 7.17 -4.37 -1.10
N TYR A 12 7.90 -4.84 -2.09
CA TYR A 12 7.56 -4.59 -3.49
C TYR A 12 6.19 -5.16 -3.82
N ALA A 13 5.92 -6.39 -3.38
CA ALA A 13 4.64 -7.04 -3.63
C ALA A 13 3.49 -6.29 -2.96
N ILE A 14 3.72 -5.83 -1.72
CA ILE A 14 2.71 -5.04 -1.01
C ILE A 14 2.39 -3.78 -1.80
N GLU A 15 3.40 -3.04 -2.19
CA GLU A 15 3.18 -1.75 -2.85
C GLU A 15 2.51 -1.91 -4.21
N THR A 16 2.98 -2.86 -5.02
CA THR A 16 2.39 -3.04 -6.35
C THR A 16 0.98 -3.61 -6.28
N SER A 17 0.74 -4.53 -5.37
CA SER A 17 -0.60 -5.11 -5.21
C SER A 17 -1.58 -4.10 -4.64
N LEU A 18 -1.13 -3.29 -3.71
CA LEU A 18 -1.95 -2.24 -3.12
C LEU A 18 -2.33 -1.21 -4.18
N ARG A 19 -1.37 -0.82 -5.01
CA ARG A 19 -1.65 0.13 -6.10
C ARG A 19 -2.72 -0.42 -7.04
N ARG A 20 -2.61 -1.70 -7.39
CA ARG A 20 -3.61 -2.33 -8.25
C ARG A 20 -4.97 -2.38 -7.58
N TYR A 21 -4.99 -2.74 -6.31
CA TYR A 21 -6.23 -2.82 -5.55
C TYR A 21 -6.95 -1.47 -5.50
N ILE A 22 -6.20 -0.41 -5.21
CA ILE A 22 -6.77 0.93 -5.15
C ILE A 22 -7.29 1.34 -6.51
N ASN A 23 -6.52 1.10 -7.57
CA ASN A 23 -6.96 1.45 -8.91
C ASN A 23 -8.26 0.71 -9.28
N ASP A 24 -8.35 -0.56 -8.95
CA ASP A 24 -9.53 -1.34 -9.27
C ASP A 24 -10.77 -0.82 -8.52
N LYS A 25 -10.61 -0.48 -7.26
CA LYS A 25 -11.71 0.06 -6.47
C LYS A 25 -12.13 1.44 -6.95
N MET A 26 -11.17 2.31 -7.23
CA MET A 26 -11.48 3.64 -7.73
C MET A 26 -12.16 3.57 -9.09
N THR A 27 -11.68 2.66 -9.95
CA THR A 27 -12.29 2.45 -11.25
C THR A 27 -13.73 1.97 -11.10
N SER A 28 -13.94 1.03 -10.19
CA SER A 28 -15.28 0.50 -9.96
C SER A 28 -16.24 1.55 -9.43
N TYR A 29 -15.73 2.45 -8.59
CA TYR A 29 -16.56 3.44 -7.92
C TYR A 29 -16.79 4.72 -8.75
N TYR A 30 -15.73 5.19 -9.43
CA TYR A 30 -15.78 6.46 -10.15
C TYR A 30 -15.63 6.33 -11.67
N GLY A 31 -15.27 5.16 -12.19
CA GLY A 31 -15.08 4.95 -13.63
C GLY A 31 -13.62 4.88 -14.02
N VAL A 32 -13.36 4.47 -15.26
CA VAL A 32 -11.98 4.26 -15.74
C VAL A 32 -11.13 5.53 -15.72
N ASP A 33 -11.80 6.68 -15.80
CA ASP A 33 -11.07 7.95 -15.76
C ASP A 33 -11.20 8.63 -14.40
N TRP A 34 -11.20 7.82 -13.34
CA TRP A 34 -11.39 8.31 -11.98
C TRP A 34 -10.35 9.36 -11.58
N GLN A 35 -9.16 9.31 -12.18
CA GLN A 35 -8.12 10.28 -11.83
C GLN A 35 -8.54 11.71 -12.18
N TYR A 36 -9.49 11.85 -13.09
CA TYR A 36 -10.02 13.16 -13.47
C TYR A 36 -11.36 13.44 -12.82
N LYS A 37 -12.14 12.40 -12.51
CA LYS A 37 -13.52 12.54 -12.03
C LYS A 37 -13.69 12.46 -10.53
N ALA A 38 -12.86 11.69 -9.83
CA ALA A 38 -12.97 11.56 -8.39
C ALA A 38 -12.68 12.90 -7.72
N PRO A 39 -13.27 13.15 -6.53
CA PRO A 39 -12.99 14.39 -5.82
C PRO A 39 -11.50 14.58 -5.62
N LYS A 40 -11.01 15.75 -5.96
CA LYS A 40 -9.59 16.04 -5.86
C LYS A 40 -9.21 16.34 -4.42
N ASN A 41 -7.99 15.96 -4.08
CA ASN A 41 -7.40 16.28 -2.79
C ASN A 41 -6.05 16.93 -3.06
N MET A 42 -5.69 17.91 -2.24
CA MET A 42 -4.45 18.66 -2.46
C MET A 42 -3.22 17.75 -2.42
N TYR A 43 -3.29 16.63 -1.74
CA TYR A 43 -2.16 15.71 -1.65
C TYR A 43 -1.87 15.01 -2.98
N PHE A 44 -2.86 14.96 -3.88
CA PHE A 44 -2.74 14.19 -5.12
C PHE A 44 -2.61 15.03 -6.37
N ARG A 45 -2.77 16.35 -6.25
CA ARG A 45 -2.94 17.21 -7.42
C ARG A 45 -1.78 17.21 -8.40
N ARG A 46 -0.57 16.99 -7.93
CA ARG A 46 0.61 17.13 -8.77
C ARG A 46 1.30 15.83 -9.07
N ARG A 47 0.65 14.73 -8.75
CA ARG A 47 1.30 13.43 -8.90
C ARG A 47 0.37 12.46 -9.59
N PRO A 48 0.80 11.90 -10.74
CA PRO A 48 0.04 10.80 -11.33
C PRO A 48 -0.04 9.64 -10.37
N PHE A 49 -1.18 8.95 -10.37
CA PHE A 49 -1.39 7.84 -9.45
C PHE A 49 -0.29 6.77 -9.58
N GLU A 50 0.19 6.53 -10.80
CA GLU A 50 1.22 5.51 -11.04
C GLU A 50 2.52 5.79 -10.31
N GLN A 51 2.74 7.04 -9.92
CA GLN A 51 3.94 7.45 -9.19
C GLN A 51 3.74 7.48 -7.69
N SER A 52 2.57 7.04 -7.21
CA SER A 52 2.28 7.04 -5.78
C SER A 52 3.19 6.05 -5.07
N ASN A 53 3.78 6.50 -3.98
CA ASN A 53 4.59 5.62 -3.16
C ASN A 53 3.72 5.06 -2.02
N PHE A 54 4.35 4.31 -1.13
CA PHE A 54 3.68 3.64 -0.03
C PHE A 54 2.82 4.59 0.80
N TYR A 55 3.38 5.72 1.17
CA TYR A 55 2.69 6.72 1.99
C TYR A 55 1.49 7.32 1.25
N HIS A 56 1.66 7.61 -0.03
CA HIS A 56 0.58 8.17 -0.82
C HIS A 56 -0.57 7.18 -0.98
N LEU A 57 -0.25 5.90 -1.13
CA LEU A 57 -1.27 4.88 -1.27
C LEU A 57 -2.13 4.79 0.00
N GLU A 58 -1.51 4.90 1.17
CA GLU A 58 -2.27 4.92 2.41
C GLU A 58 -3.23 6.11 2.47
N ASN A 59 -2.83 7.25 1.91
CA ASN A 59 -3.70 8.42 1.87
C ASN A 59 -4.97 8.15 1.07
N TYR A 60 -4.88 7.40 -0.04
CA TYR A 60 -6.07 7.03 -0.79
C TYR A 60 -7.04 6.23 0.08
N LEU A 61 -6.51 5.30 0.85
CA LEU A 61 -7.34 4.47 1.72
C LEU A 61 -8.03 5.29 2.80
N ARG A 62 -7.39 6.33 3.31
CA ARG A 62 -7.95 7.17 4.36
C ARG A 62 -9.00 8.14 3.85
N ILE A 63 -8.82 8.63 2.64
CA ILE A 63 -9.56 9.78 2.15
C ILE A 63 -10.81 9.41 1.38
N TYR A 64 -10.74 8.41 0.53
CA TYR A 64 -11.88 8.10 -0.35
C TYR A 64 -12.88 7.15 0.31
N PRO A 65 -14.18 7.49 0.23
CA PRO A 65 -15.22 6.71 0.94
C PRO A 65 -15.33 5.26 0.53
N CYS A 66 -14.88 4.91 -0.68
CA CYS A 66 -14.98 3.52 -1.11
C CYS A 66 -14.06 2.60 -0.31
N PHE A 67 -13.18 3.18 0.53
CA PHE A 67 -12.29 2.41 1.40
C PHE A 67 -12.64 2.55 2.88
N LYS A 68 -13.88 2.93 3.19
CA LYS A 68 -14.25 3.28 4.57
C LYS A 68 -14.15 2.15 5.58
N TYR A 69 -14.07 0.92 5.13
CA TYR A 69 -13.97 -0.23 6.05
C TYR A 69 -12.55 -0.81 6.09
N HIS A 70 -11.55 -0.01 5.75
CA HIS A 70 -10.17 -0.48 5.62
C HIS A 70 -9.26 0.01 6.74
N ASP A 71 -9.80 0.26 7.93
CA ASP A 71 -8.97 0.72 9.06
C ASP A 71 -7.89 -0.29 9.41
N ASP A 72 -8.21 -1.58 9.34
CA ASP A 72 -7.23 -2.62 9.63
C ASP A 72 -6.07 -2.58 8.65
N LEU A 73 -6.38 -2.37 7.38
CA LEU A 73 -5.36 -2.28 6.34
C LEU A 73 -4.44 -1.08 6.60
N ILE A 74 -5.04 0.07 6.93
CA ILE A 74 -4.27 1.27 7.24
C ILE A 74 -3.35 1.03 8.43
N PHE A 75 -3.85 0.36 9.45
CA PHE A 75 -3.09 0.06 10.64
C PHE A 75 -1.86 -0.80 10.31
N GLU A 76 -2.05 -1.83 9.49
CA GLU A 76 -0.94 -2.68 9.08
C GLU A 76 0.08 -1.93 8.25
N LEU A 77 -0.37 -1.06 7.36
CA LEU A 77 0.54 -0.27 6.54
C LEU A 77 1.40 0.67 7.39
N ARG A 78 0.80 1.26 8.42
CA ARG A 78 1.53 2.20 9.27
C ARG A 78 2.65 1.53 10.06
N LYS A 79 2.50 0.27 10.40
CA LYS A 79 3.57 -0.47 11.06
C LYS A 79 4.80 -0.58 10.19
N LEU A 80 4.66 -0.45 8.89
CA LEU A 80 5.73 -0.71 7.95
C LEU A 80 6.54 0.52 7.55
N TYR A 81 6.16 1.70 8.03
CA TYR A 81 6.85 2.93 7.60
C TYR A 81 8.34 2.92 7.93
N LEU A 82 8.70 2.60 9.17
CA LEU A 82 10.10 2.58 9.56
C LEU A 82 10.86 1.47 8.85
N ILE A 83 10.21 0.32 8.66
CA ILE A 83 10.81 -0.81 7.96
C ILE A 83 11.06 -0.44 6.50
N ARG A 84 10.08 0.18 5.87
CA ARG A 84 10.19 0.62 4.49
C ARG A 84 11.37 1.61 4.34
N ASN A 85 11.49 2.53 5.29
CA ASN A 85 12.59 3.50 5.25
C ASN A 85 13.94 2.82 5.39
N LYS A 86 14.05 1.84 6.28
CA LYS A 86 15.28 1.08 6.43
C LYS A 86 15.68 0.38 5.14
N ILE A 87 14.71 -0.26 4.50
CA ILE A 87 14.95 -0.97 3.25
C ILE A 87 15.36 0.01 2.16
N ALA A 88 14.68 1.16 2.08
CA ALA A 88 14.97 2.17 1.07
C ALA A 88 16.40 2.71 1.22
N HIS A 89 16.91 2.74 2.44
CA HIS A 89 18.26 3.21 2.71
C HIS A 89 19.27 2.07 2.85
N CYS A 90 18.88 0.88 2.43
CA CYS A 90 19.76 -0.30 2.44
C CYS A 90 20.25 -0.70 3.84
N HIS A 91 19.46 -0.41 4.87
CA HIS A 91 19.76 -0.84 6.23
C HIS A 91 19.15 -2.22 6.47
N GLU A 92 19.89 -3.05 7.20
CA GLU A 92 19.39 -4.38 7.52
C GLU A 92 18.28 -4.31 8.56
N LEU A 93 17.34 -5.25 8.45
CA LEU A 93 16.26 -5.37 9.42
C LEU A 93 16.67 -6.29 10.56
N THR A 94 16.20 -5.98 11.75
CA THR A 94 16.33 -6.91 12.87
C THR A 94 15.39 -8.09 12.67
N GLU A 95 15.56 -9.15 13.46
CA GLU A 95 14.64 -10.29 13.40
C GLU A 95 13.20 -9.84 13.68
N GLU A 96 13.06 -8.97 14.65
CA GLU A 96 11.74 -8.44 15.01
C GLU A 96 11.11 -7.70 13.86
N GLU A 97 11.89 -6.84 13.21
CA GLU A 97 11.39 -6.06 12.09
C GLU A 97 11.01 -6.95 10.92
N TYR A 98 11.82 -7.97 10.66
CA TYR A 98 11.52 -8.90 9.60
C TYR A 98 10.20 -9.62 9.88
N GLN A 99 9.97 -10.01 11.14
CA GLN A 99 8.74 -10.69 11.50
C GLN A 99 7.53 -9.77 11.36
N ILE A 100 7.68 -8.50 11.75
CA ILE A 100 6.62 -7.51 11.58
C ILE A 100 6.25 -7.39 10.11
N LEU A 101 7.27 -7.31 9.25
CA LEU A 101 7.03 -7.21 7.81
C LEU A 101 6.34 -8.47 7.27
N SER A 102 6.80 -9.63 7.69
CA SER A 102 6.25 -10.90 7.22
C SER A 102 4.78 -11.03 7.63
N ASP A 103 4.46 -10.69 8.88
CA ASP A 103 3.08 -10.77 9.37
C ASP A 103 2.18 -9.77 8.65
N ALA A 104 2.65 -8.55 8.48
CA ALA A 104 1.88 -7.52 7.78
C ALA A 104 1.68 -7.90 6.32
N TYR A 105 2.71 -8.50 5.71
CA TYR A 105 2.63 -8.95 4.34
C TYR A 105 1.47 -9.94 4.16
N GLU A 106 1.37 -10.92 5.04
CA GLU A 106 0.30 -11.91 4.93
C GLU A 106 -1.07 -11.27 5.06
N LEU A 107 -1.23 -10.40 6.04
CA LEU A 107 -2.51 -9.74 6.27
C LEU A 107 -2.90 -8.83 5.11
N ILE A 108 -1.96 -8.02 4.65
CA ILE A 108 -2.23 -7.08 3.56
C ILE A 108 -2.54 -7.82 2.26
N MET A 109 -1.73 -8.82 1.93
CA MET A 109 -1.94 -9.55 0.68
C MET A 109 -3.26 -10.31 0.70
N ASP A 110 -3.67 -10.80 1.87
CA ASP A 110 -4.96 -11.48 1.98
C ASP A 110 -6.10 -10.53 1.63
N VAL A 111 -6.01 -9.29 2.06
CA VAL A 111 -7.04 -8.29 1.78
C VAL A 111 -7.02 -7.86 0.32
N VAL A 112 -5.84 -7.46 -0.18
CA VAL A 112 -5.76 -6.82 -1.49
C VAL A 112 -5.77 -7.81 -2.65
N CYS A 113 -5.46 -9.07 -2.40
CA CYS A 113 -5.43 -10.08 -3.45
C CYS A 113 -6.60 -11.05 -3.39
N SER A 114 -7.54 -10.82 -2.46
CA SER A 114 -8.70 -11.69 -2.35
C SER A 114 -9.60 -11.53 -3.57
N LYS A 115 -10.03 -12.64 -4.12
CA LYS A 115 -10.88 -12.64 -5.32
C LYS A 115 -12.29 -13.12 -5.05
N VAL A 116 -12.60 -13.39 -3.80
CA VAL A 116 -13.87 -14.01 -3.43
C VAL A 116 -14.79 -13.01 -2.75
N ARG A 117 -14.72 -11.81 -3.08
CA ARG A 117 -15.55 -10.79 -2.40
C ARG A 117 -16.62 -10.27 -3.29
#